data_0be71d6c25f7fc48d5fb5fdf67f17cc9
#
_entry.id   0be71d6c25f7fc48d5fb5fdf67f17cc9
#
_cell.length_a   1.000
_cell.length_b   1.000
_cell.length_c   1.000
_cell.angle_alpha   90.00
_cell.angle_beta   90.00
_cell.angle_gamma   90.00
#
_symmetry.space_group_name_H-M   'P 1'
#
loop_
_entity.id
_entity.type
_entity.pdbx_description
1 polymer ?
#
loop_
_entity_poly.entity_id
_entity_poly.type
_entity_poly.pdbx_seq_one_letter_code
_entity_poly.pdbx_strand_id
1 'polypeptide(L)'
;MKGEQIHLNNTDQDDDLSMWIVYEDTPEFPNQYVARRYLLDVETDDYVVGDTLNDVRAKLPPGLMRIERSAKDHPQVRESWI
;
A
#
# COMPACT_ATOMS: atom_id res chain seq x y z
N MET A 1 -10.19 -16.50 -15.18
CA MET A 1 -10.31 -16.41 -14.66
C MET A 1 -10.17 -16.23 -14.54
N LYS A 2 -10.03 -16.02 -14.61
CA LYS A 2 -10.03 -15.68 -14.16
C LYS A 2 -9.82 -15.22 -13.75
N GLY A 3 -9.57 -14.72 -13.88
CA GLY A 3 -9.51 -14.27 -13.19
C GLY A 3 -9.28 -13.79 -13.10
N GLU A 4 -9.02 -13.55 -13.10
CA GLU A 4 -9.02 -13.15 -12.72
C GLU A 4 -9.00 -12.65 -12.53
N GLN A 5 -8.86 -12.53 -12.70
CA GLN A 5 -9.04 -12.11 -12.24
C GLN A 5 -9.17 -11.62 -11.97
N ILE A 6 -9.03 -11.53 -12.07
CA ILE A 6 -9.35 -11.03 -11.55
C ILE A 6 -9.50 -10.61 -11.47
N HIS A 7 -9.25 -10.42 -11.39
CA HIS A 7 -9.63 -9.98 -10.99
C HIS A 7 -9.96 -9.44 -10.96
N LEU A 8 -10.04 -9.18 -11.26
CA LEU A 8 -10.69 -8.59 -11.04
C LEU A 8 -11.42 -8.35 -11.10
N ASN A 9 -11.83 -8.38 -11.02
CA ASN A 9 -12.61 -8.22 -10.93
C ASN A 9 -13.18 -7.80 -10.53
N ASN A 10 -13.57 -7.76 -10.31
CA ASN A 10 -14.35 -6.91 -9.90
C ASN A 10 -14.03 -6.03 -9.03
N THR A 11 -14.01 -5.28 -9.35
CA THR A 11 -12.95 -4.85 -8.53
C THR A 11 -13.01 -3.39 -8.20
N ASP A 12 -13.87 -2.61 -8.80
CA ASP A 12 -13.98 -1.18 -8.51
C ASP A 12 -14.35 -0.94 -7.05
N GLN A 13 -15.20 -1.78 -6.50
CA GLN A 13 -15.59 -1.66 -5.10
C GLN A 13 -14.43 -1.96 -4.18
N ASP A 14 -13.57 -2.88 -4.57
CA ASP A 14 -12.40 -3.23 -3.79
C ASP A 14 -11.44 -2.04 -3.73
N ASP A 15 -11.32 -1.29 -4.82
CA ASP A 15 -10.46 -0.11 -4.85
C ASP A 15 -10.93 0.95 -3.87
N ASP A 16 -12.25 1.12 -3.73
CA ASP A 16 -12.80 2.09 -2.78
C ASP A 16 -12.52 1.72 -1.33
N LEU A 17 -12.30 0.44 -1.07
CA LEU A 17 -12.04 -0.06 0.28
C LEU A 17 -10.56 -0.31 0.53
N SER A 18 -9.71 0.02 -0.43
CA SER A 18 -8.26 -0.21 -0.33
C SER A 18 -7.57 0.93 0.39
N MET A 19 -6.52 0.55 1.12
CA MET A 19 -5.60 1.51 1.69
C MET A 19 -4.18 0.97 1.50
N TRP A 20 -3.27 1.85 1.13
CA TRP A 20 -1.85 1.50 1.03
C TRP A 20 -1.11 2.14 2.20
N ILE A 21 -0.41 1.35 2.98
CA ILE A 21 0.37 1.84 4.11
C ILE A 21 1.84 1.70 3.75
N VAL A 22 2.57 2.81 3.86
CA VAL A 22 4.00 2.86 3.53
C VAL A 22 4.81 2.70 4.81
N TYR A 23 5.67 1.68 4.81
CA TYR A 23 6.58 1.38 5.91
C TYR A 23 8.01 1.62 5.48
N GLU A 24 8.87 1.89 6.45
CA GLU A 24 10.31 2.03 6.22
C GLU A 24 11.05 0.99 7.07
N ASP A 25 12.04 0.32 6.45
CA ASP A 25 13.00 -0.53 7.16
C ASP A 25 12.32 -1.66 7.93
N THR A 26 11.47 -2.40 7.22
CA THR A 26 10.84 -3.60 7.81
C THR A 26 11.80 -4.78 7.75
N PRO A 27 11.54 -5.83 8.55
CA PRO A 27 12.38 -7.03 8.50
C PRO A 27 12.47 -7.68 7.13
N GLU A 28 11.38 -7.62 6.34
CA GLU A 28 11.37 -8.17 4.99
C GLU A 28 12.15 -7.33 3.99
N PHE A 29 12.19 -6.02 4.20
CA PHE A 29 12.81 -5.08 3.28
C PHE A 29 13.64 -4.07 4.05
N PRO A 30 14.75 -4.51 4.64
CA PRO A 30 15.60 -3.61 5.43
C PRO A 30 16.19 -2.51 4.56
N ASN A 31 16.25 -1.29 5.10
CA ASN A 31 16.78 -0.12 4.43
C ASN A 31 16.03 0.29 3.17
N GLN A 32 14.78 -0.18 3.03
CA GLN A 32 13.93 0.17 1.89
C GLN A 32 12.57 0.64 2.39
N TYR A 33 11.77 1.16 1.46
CA TYR A 33 10.38 1.50 1.73
C TYR A 33 9.49 0.46 1.05
N VAL A 34 8.40 0.09 1.72
CA VAL A 34 7.42 -0.83 1.14
C VAL A 34 6.03 -0.29 1.40
N ALA A 35 5.20 -0.27 0.36
CA ALA A 35 3.78 0.06 0.50
C ALA A 35 2.99 -1.24 0.37
N ARG A 36 2.21 -1.58 1.39
CA ARG A 36 1.34 -2.74 1.39
C ARG A 36 -0.10 -2.32 1.26
N ARG A 37 -0.83 -3.05 0.46
CA ARG A 37 -2.25 -2.80 0.26
C ARG A 37 -3.06 -3.56 1.31
N TYR A 38 -4.01 -2.86 1.90
CA TYR A 38 -4.97 -3.44 2.84
C TYR A 38 -6.36 -3.28 2.27
N LEU A 39 -7.19 -4.27 2.48
CA LEU A 39 -8.58 -4.26 2.08
C LEU A 39 -9.41 -4.46 3.34
N LEU A 40 -10.12 -3.42 3.79
CA LEU A 40 -10.90 -3.47 5.03
C LEU A 40 -10.02 -3.96 6.20
N ASP A 41 -8.86 -3.35 6.37
CA ASP A 41 -7.92 -3.67 7.46
C ASP A 41 -7.30 -5.07 7.36
N VAL A 42 -7.54 -5.78 6.27
CA VAL A 42 -6.92 -7.08 6.04
C VAL A 42 -5.76 -6.91 5.06
N GLU A 43 -4.58 -7.36 5.46
CA GLU A 43 -3.40 -7.29 4.61
C GLU A 43 -3.60 -8.19 3.39
N THR A 44 -3.28 -7.65 2.20
CA THR A 44 -3.33 -8.42 0.97
C THR A 44 -1.90 -8.79 0.55
N ASP A 45 -1.78 -9.54 -0.54
CA ASP A 45 -0.47 -9.89 -1.10
C ASP A 45 0.11 -8.81 -2.00
N ASP A 46 -0.61 -7.71 -2.19
CA ASP A 46 -0.14 -6.63 -3.06
C ASP A 46 0.81 -5.70 -2.31
N TYR A 47 1.97 -5.46 -2.89
CA TYR A 47 2.92 -4.51 -2.32
C TYR A 47 3.86 -3.99 -3.40
N VAL A 48 4.47 -2.83 -3.15
CA VAL A 48 5.51 -2.26 -3.98
C VAL A 48 6.68 -1.85 -3.08
N VAL A 49 7.89 -1.93 -3.62
CA VAL A 49 9.12 -1.67 -2.85
C VAL A 49 9.95 -0.63 -3.61
N GLY A 50 10.63 0.23 -2.88
CA GLY A 50 11.54 1.20 -3.46
C GLY A 50 12.62 1.60 -2.48
N ASP A 51 13.73 2.11 -3.01
CA ASP A 51 14.85 2.57 -2.18
C ASP A 51 14.54 3.91 -1.53
N THR A 52 13.64 4.68 -2.10
CA THR A 52 13.24 5.98 -1.57
C THR A 52 11.73 6.06 -1.49
N LEU A 53 11.25 7.01 -0.70
CA LEU A 53 9.82 7.26 -0.59
C LEU A 53 9.23 7.64 -1.95
N ASN A 54 9.96 8.45 -2.73
CA ASN A 54 9.50 8.83 -4.05
C ASN A 54 9.39 7.65 -5.00
N ASP A 55 10.28 6.67 -4.89
CA ASP A 55 10.21 5.46 -5.71
C ASP A 55 8.92 4.70 -5.44
N VAL A 56 8.57 4.53 -4.16
CA VAL A 56 7.35 3.84 -3.79
C VAL A 56 6.13 4.61 -4.26
N ARG A 57 6.13 5.94 -4.05
CA ARG A 57 5.01 6.77 -4.49
C ARG A 57 4.76 6.66 -5.98
N ALA A 58 5.83 6.58 -6.77
CA ALA A 58 5.72 6.47 -8.22
C ALA A 58 5.11 5.14 -8.67
N LYS A 59 5.18 4.12 -7.82
CA LYS A 59 4.67 2.78 -8.13
C LYS A 59 3.24 2.56 -7.65
N LEU A 60 2.70 3.49 -6.86
CA LEU A 60 1.33 3.37 -6.37
C LEU A 60 0.33 3.63 -7.50
N PRO A 61 -0.89 3.06 -7.40
CA PRO A 61 -1.94 3.37 -8.38
C PRO A 61 -2.24 4.87 -8.41
N PRO A 62 -2.65 5.40 -9.55
CA PRO A 62 -3.01 6.82 -9.64
C PRO A 62 -4.32 7.12 -8.92
N GLY A 63 -4.50 8.39 -8.57
CA GLY A 63 -5.77 8.84 -8.01
C GLY A 63 -5.91 8.68 -6.51
N LEU A 64 -4.85 8.24 -5.83
CA LEU A 64 -4.89 8.07 -4.38
C LEU A 64 -4.61 9.40 -3.67
N MET A 65 -5.12 9.52 -2.45
CA MET A 65 -4.90 10.67 -1.59
C MET A 65 -3.96 10.29 -0.46
N ARG A 66 -2.94 11.12 -0.22
CA ARG A 66 -1.97 10.88 0.84
C ARG A 66 -2.53 11.29 2.18
N ILE A 67 -2.29 10.46 3.18
CA ILE A 67 -2.64 10.73 4.58
C ILE A 67 -1.36 10.66 5.40
N GLU A 68 -1.06 11.72 6.16
CA GLU A 68 0.12 11.74 7.01
C GLU A 68 -0.02 10.76 8.16
N ARG A 69 1.13 10.26 8.63
CA ARG A 69 1.12 9.37 9.79
C ARG A 69 0.64 10.12 11.02
N SER A 70 0.03 9.37 11.92
CA SER A 70 -0.36 9.91 13.22
C SER A 70 0.56 9.33 14.30
N ALA A 71 0.52 9.95 15.48
CA ALA A 71 1.31 9.46 16.61
C ALA A 71 0.90 8.06 17.06
N LYS A 72 -0.28 7.60 16.65
CA LYS A 72 -0.78 6.27 16.99
C LYS A 72 -0.32 5.18 16.02
N ASP A 73 0.24 5.57 14.88
CA ASP A 73 0.72 4.60 13.91
C ASP A 73 1.98 3.91 14.42
N HIS A 74 2.20 2.71 13.92
CA HIS A 74 3.44 2.00 14.19
C HIS A 74 4.63 2.88 13.81
N PRO A 75 5.73 2.87 14.59
CA PRO A 75 6.87 3.75 14.31
C PRO A 75 7.45 3.63 12.90
N GLN A 76 7.31 2.48 12.26
CA GLN A 76 7.85 2.27 10.90
C GLN A 76 6.91 2.78 9.82
N VAL A 77 5.69 3.18 10.16
CA VAL A 77 4.75 3.75 9.18
C VAL A 77 5.18 5.17 8.85
N ARG A 78 5.24 5.49 7.55
CA ARG A 78 5.60 6.82 7.09
C ARG A 78 4.40 7.59 6.58
N GLU A 79 3.48 6.93 5.93
CA GLU A 79 2.28 7.58 5.38
C GLU A 79 1.31 6.51 4.92
N SER A 80 0.09 6.94 4.60
CA SER A 80 -0.93 6.05 4.03
C SER A 80 -1.54 6.72 2.81
N TRP A 81 -2.11 5.92 1.93
CA TRP A 81 -2.74 6.40 0.71
C TRP A 81 -4.08 5.70 0.53
N ILE A 82 -5.12 6.46 0.26
CA ILE A 82 -6.48 5.92 0.07
C ILE A 82 -7.10 6.44 -1.21
#